data_a03a0f30ae2340171ff0ce46c8164c03
#
_entry.id   a03a0f30ae2340171ff0ce46c8164c03
#
_cell.length_a   1.000
_cell.length_b   1.000
_cell.length_c   1.000
_cell.angle_alpha   90.00
_cell.angle_beta   90.00
_cell.angle_gamma   90.00
#
_symmetry.space_group_name_H-M   'P 1'
#
loop_
_entity.id
_entity.type
_entity.pdbx_description
1 polymer ?
#
loop_
_entity_poly.entity_id
_entity_poly.type
_entity_poly.pdbx_seq_one_letter_code
_entity_poly.pdbx_strand_id
1 'polypeptide(L)'
;MKKCLIVGKPNVGKTAFLINFAEYLGVRIFEFDFALPDGTKFKKKYSCKTAFHELVDSNPHKTLALQSVTLEIPVGKGKKKIQIIDTTGLIDGIHEDQNVRKSISQTISEILNSQIIIHIMDGAAVIKKDSLSSPSEVDYQISKLARSKRGYVILVNKMDLPDAEEGLKIIKEKFHGNIVIPISAINKRGFKEVKTFVAYNL
;
A
#
# COMPACT_ATOMS: atom_id res chain seq x y z
N MET A 1 2.78 19.37 -2.94
CA MET A 1 2.84 18.31 -1.92
C MET A 1 3.27 17.03 -2.60
N LYS A 2 4.22 16.26 -2.03
CA LYS A 2 4.62 14.96 -2.60
C LYS A 2 3.52 13.94 -2.42
N LYS A 3 3.43 12.99 -3.36
CA LYS A 3 2.50 11.85 -3.31
C LYS A 3 3.25 10.57 -2.98
N CYS A 4 2.67 9.78 -2.08
CA CYS A 4 3.09 8.42 -1.75
C CYS A 4 1.94 7.47 -2.11
N LEU A 5 2.18 6.56 -3.02
CA LEU A 5 1.20 5.60 -3.48
C LEU A 5 1.42 4.25 -2.80
N ILE A 6 0.37 3.64 -2.30
CA ILE A 6 0.37 2.27 -1.79
C ILE A 6 -0.24 1.37 -2.85
N VAL A 7 0.52 0.39 -3.33
CA VAL A 7 0.11 -0.57 -4.35
C VAL A 7 0.34 -2.01 -3.90
N GLY A 8 -0.25 -2.95 -4.59
CA GLY A 8 -0.13 -4.38 -4.35
C GLY A 8 -1.44 -5.11 -4.63
N LYS A 9 -1.42 -6.43 -4.52
CA LYS A 9 -2.59 -7.29 -4.77
C LYS A 9 -3.74 -7.03 -3.79
N PRO A 10 -4.96 -7.52 -4.05
CA PRO A 10 -6.03 -7.52 -3.06
C PRO A 10 -5.61 -8.25 -1.78
N ASN A 11 -6.14 -7.81 -0.64
CA ASN A 11 -5.98 -8.45 0.68
C ASN A 11 -4.54 -8.56 1.24
N VAL A 12 -3.56 -7.88 0.61
CA VAL A 12 -2.18 -7.80 1.15
C VAL A 12 -2.07 -6.84 2.35
N GLY A 13 -3.13 -6.09 2.67
CA GLY A 13 -3.22 -5.21 3.83
C GLY A 13 -2.87 -3.74 3.58
N LYS A 14 -3.09 -3.22 2.36
CA LYS A 14 -2.83 -1.80 2.00
C LYS A 14 -3.56 -0.82 2.89
N THR A 15 -4.88 -0.94 2.98
CA THR A 15 -5.74 -0.06 3.79
C THR A 15 -5.43 -0.18 5.28
N ALA A 16 -5.23 -1.42 5.78
CA ALA A 16 -4.85 -1.65 7.17
C ALA A 16 -3.50 -0.99 7.50
N PHE A 17 -2.52 -1.10 6.58
CA PHE A 17 -1.24 -0.41 6.73
C PHE A 17 -1.44 1.12 6.78
N LEU A 18 -2.17 1.72 5.85
CA LEU A 18 -2.40 3.16 5.81
C LEU A 18 -2.98 3.68 7.13
N ILE A 19 -4.04 3.05 7.62
CA ILE A 19 -4.74 3.48 8.86
C ILE A 19 -3.80 3.35 10.06
N ASN A 20 -3.17 2.20 10.24
CA ASN A 20 -2.31 1.95 11.38
C ASN A 20 -0.99 2.75 11.31
N PHE A 21 -0.49 3.05 10.11
CA PHE A 21 0.66 3.92 9.93
C PHE A 21 0.33 5.38 10.27
N ALA A 22 -0.86 5.88 9.90
CA ALA A 22 -1.33 7.18 10.31
C ALA A 22 -1.48 7.28 11.85
N GLU A 23 -2.04 6.24 12.48
CA GLU A 23 -2.13 6.17 13.94
C GLU A 23 -0.75 6.14 14.60
N TYR A 24 0.21 5.38 14.05
CA TYR A 24 1.60 5.36 14.50
C TYR A 24 2.28 6.73 14.44
N LEU A 25 1.90 7.57 13.47
CA LEU A 25 2.36 8.96 13.35
C LEU A 25 1.64 9.92 14.30
N GLY A 26 0.72 9.43 15.15
CA GLY A 26 -0.01 10.21 16.14
C GLY A 26 -1.32 10.83 15.64
N VAL A 27 -1.77 10.48 14.44
CA VAL A 27 -3.05 10.93 13.91
C VAL A 27 -4.17 10.10 14.54
N ARG A 28 -5.18 10.76 15.13
CA ARG A 28 -6.33 10.11 15.77
C ARG A 28 -7.59 10.18 14.93
N ILE A 29 -7.74 11.27 14.18
CA ILE A 29 -8.86 11.53 13.28
C ILE A 29 -8.24 12.01 11.96
N PHE A 30 -8.66 11.43 10.85
CA PHE A 30 -8.23 11.85 9.53
C PHE A 30 -9.42 12.01 8.59
N GLU A 31 -9.26 12.90 7.63
CA GLU A 31 -10.17 13.09 6.52
C GLU A 31 -9.64 12.34 5.32
N PHE A 32 -10.42 11.38 4.86
CA PHE A 32 -10.16 10.69 3.60
C PHE A 32 -10.83 11.44 2.45
N ASP A 33 -10.08 11.64 1.39
CA ASP A 33 -10.58 12.01 0.07
C ASP A 33 -10.80 10.73 -0.74
N PHE A 34 -12.02 10.52 -1.22
CA PHE A 34 -12.40 9.39 -2.07
C PHE A 34 -12.56 9.85 -3.52
N ALA A 35 -12.02 9.08 -4.46
CA ALA A 35 -12.21 9.30 -5.89
C ALA A 35 -12.69 7.98 -6.53
N LEU A 36 -13.94 7.95 -6.96
CA LEU A 36 -14.55 6.82 -7.65
C LEU A 36 -14.12 6.73 -9.12
N PRO A 37 -14.22 5.56 -9.76
CA PRO A 37 -13.88 5.38 -11.17
C PRO A 37 -14.73 6.18 -12.15
N ASP A 38 -15.93 6.61 -11.73
CA ASP A 38 -16.83 7.49 -12.50
C ASP A 38 -16.50 8.98 -12.41
N GLY A 39 -15.45 9.33 -11.61
CA GLY A 39 -15.02 10.70 -11.37
C GLY A 39 -15.66 11.36 -10.15
N THR A 40 -16.62 10.73 -9.49
CA THR A 40 -17.22 11.24 -8.25
C THR A 40 -16.19 11.36 -7.15
N LYS A 41 -16.18 12.50 -6.45
CA LYS A 41 -15.27 12.77 -5.33
C LYS A 41 -16.06 13.17 -4.11
N PHE A 42 -15.68 12.63 -2.95
CA PHE A 42 -16.26 13.01 -1.66
C PHE A 42 -15.24 12.87 -0.54
N LYS A 43 -15.54 13.48 0.59
CA LYS A 43 -14.69 13.42 1.79
C LYS A 43 -15.45 12.79 2.94
N LYS A 44 -14.75 12.03 3.76
CA LYS A 44 -15.31 11.47 4.99
C LYS A 44 -14.27 11.46 6.10
N LYS A 45 -14.69 11.88 7.30
CA LYS A 45 -13.84 11.87 8.50
C LYS A 45 -14.04 10.58 9.28
N TYR A 46 -12.92 10.03 9.73
CA TYR A 46 -12.90 8.80 10.51
C TYR A 46 -11.98 8.93 11.73
N SER A 47 -12.35 8.30 12.85
CA SER A 47 -11.37 7.88 13.85
C SER A 47 -10.60 6.66 13.32
N CYS A 48 -9.40 6.37 13.86
CA CYS A 48 -8.64 5.19 13.47
C CYS A 48 -9.46 3.90 13.60
N LYS A 49 -10.21 3.74 14.71
CA LYS A 49 -11.06 2.57 14.95
C LYS A 49 -12.18 2.43 13.92
N THR A 50 -12.90 3.52 13.64
CA THR A 50 -14.00 3.53 12.68
C THR A 50 -13.49 3.27 11.26
N ALA A 51 -12.37 3.91 10.87
CA ALA A 51 -11.75 3.68 9.58
C ALA A 51 -11.35 2.20 9.39
N PHE A 52 -10.75 1.60 10.41
CA PHE A 52 -10.35 0.20 10.35
C PHE A 52 -11.56 -0.72 10.17
N HIS A 53 -12.63 -0.51 10.93
CA HIS A 53 -13.85 -1.32 10.85
C HIS A 53 -14.60 -1.16 9.52
N GLU A 54 -14.67 0.07 8.99
CA GLU A 54 -15.44 0.33 7.77
C GLU A 54 -14.68 0.07 6.47
N LEU A 55 -13.35 0.31 6.46
CA LEU A 55 -12.54 0.29 5.24
C LEU A 55 -11.69 -0.96 5.08
N VAL A 56 -11.37 -1.67 6.17
CA VAL A 56 -10.63 -2.93 6.11
C VAL A 56 -11.63 -4.09 6.05
N ASP A 57 -11.61 -4.84 4.95
CA ASP A 57 -12.47 -6.01 4.75
C ASP A 57 -11.66 -7.15 4.13
N SER A 58 -12.13 -8.36 4.36
CA SER A 58 -11.61 -9.58 3.75
C SER A 58 -12.09 -9.80 2.30
N ASN A 59 -13.17 -9.12 1.89
CA ASN A 59 -13.68 -9.25 0.52
C ASN A 59 -12.76 -8.52 -0.47
N PRO A 60 -12.22 -9.23 -1.48
CA PRO A 60 -11.48 -8.61 -2.57
C PRO A 60 -12.38 -7.62 -3.32
N HIS A 61 -11.81 -6.48 -3.76
CA HIS A 61 -12.49 -5.45 -4.55
C HIS A 61 -13.49 -4.54 -3.82
N LYS A 62 -13.61 -4.56 -2.49
CA LYS A 62 -14.43 -3.57 -1.77
C LYS A 62 -13.92 -2.13 -1.96
N THR A 63 -12.62 -1.95 -2.09
CA THR A 63 -12.01 -0.63 -2.33
C THR A 63 -11.95 -0.35 -3.84
N LEU A 64 -13.06 0.06 -4.45
CA LEU A 64 -13.09 0.52 -5.85
C LEU A 64 -12.62 1.97 -5.99
N ALA A 65 -12.72 2.77 -4.93
CA ALA A 65 -12.30 4.15 -4.92
C ALA A 65 -10.80 4.27 -4.56
N LEU A 66 -10.09 5.17 -5.23
CA LEU A 66 -8.83 5.67 -4.69
C LEU A 66 -9.13 6.44 -3.40
N GLN A 67 -8.46 6.08 -2.33
CA GLN A 67 -8.59 6.72 -1.03
C GLN A 67 -7.30 7.46 -0.73
N SER A 68 -7.37 8.72 -0.35
CA SER A 68 -6.17 9.46 0.02
C SER A 68 -6.33 10.22 1.33
N VAL A 69 -5.22 10.35 2.03
CA VAL A 69 -5.12 11.09 3.28
C VAL A 69 -3.86 11.94 3.29
N THR A 70 -3.96 13.15 3.82
CA THR A 70 -2.78 14.00 4.03
C THR A 70 -2.24 13.78 5.42
N LEU A 71 -0.98 13.36 5.51
CA LEU A 71 -0.26 13.14 6.77
C LEU A 71 0.92 14.10 6.91
N GLU A 72 1.34 14.33 8.15
CA GLU A 72 2.58 15.04 8.48
C GLU A 72 3.65 14.04 8.93
N ILE A 73 4.76 14.02 8.21
CA ILE A 73 5.91 13.16 8.53
C ILE A 73 6.98 14.01 9.20
N PRO A 74 7.48 13.62 10.38
CA PRO A 74 8.63 14.27 10.99
C PRO A 74 9.88 14.14 10.10
N VAL A 75 10.51 15.28 9.77
CA VAL A 75 11.72 15.34 8.94
C VAL A 75 12.70 16.33 9.58
N GLY A 76 13.82 15.83 10.12
CA GLY A 76 14.76 16.67 10.86
C GLY A 76 14.10 17.33 12.08
N LYS A 77 14.21 18.66 12.19
CA LYS A 77 13.59 19.45 13.27
C LYS A 77 12.14 19.90 12.97
N GLY A 78 11.58 19.53 11.82
CA GLY A 78 10.26 19.95 11.37
C GLY A 78 9.38 18.81 10.93
N LYS A 79 8.30 19.17 10.22
CA LYS A 79 7.35 18.22 9.62
C LYS A 79 7.11 18.58 8.16
N LYS A 80 6.93 17.59 7.31
CA LYS A 80 6.52 17.77 5.91
C LYS A 80 5.18 17.09 5.65
N LYS A 81 4.32 17.74 4.90
CA LYS A 81 3.04 17.17 4.44
C LYS A 81 3.25 16.26 3.25
N ILE A 82 2.58 15.12 3.27
CA ILE A 82 2.55 14.14 2.20
C ILE A 82 1.12 13.66 1.99
N GLN A 83 0.71 13.49 0.74
CA GLN A 83 -0.52 12.79 0.41
C GLN A 83 -0.20 11.31 0.24
N ILE A 84 -0.82 10.46 1.04
CA ILE A 84 -0.74 9.00 0.90
C ILE A 84 -2.02 8.53 0.21
N ILE A 85 -1.87 7.78 -0.87
CA ILE A 85 -2.96 7.29 -1.71
C ILE A 85 -3.00 5.76 -1.56
N ASP A 86 -4.12 5.25 -1.06
CA ASP A 86 -4.44 3.82 -1.04
C ASP A 86 -5.21 3.46 -2.33
N THR A 87 -4.80 2.38 -2.97
CA THR A 87 -5.36 1.96 -4.25
C THR A 87 -6.16 0.67 -4.15
N THR A 88 -7.00 0.43 -5.13
CA THR A 88 -7.55 -0.91 -5.38
C THR A 88 -6.42 -1.91 -5.60
N GLY A 89 -6.64 -3.16 -5.18
CA GLY A 89 -5.69 -4.24 -5.46
C GLY A 89 -5.54 -4.47 -6.96
N LEU A 90 -4.30 -4.55 -7.42
CA LEU A 90 -3.99 -4.98 -8.78
C LEU A 90 -4.02 -6.51 -8.86
N ILE A 91 -4.60 -7.03 -9.94
CA ILE A 91 -4.77 -8.46 -10.20
C ILE A 91 -4.10 -8.87 -11.50
N ASP A 92 -3.76 -10.15 -11.61
CA ASP A 92 -3.26 -10.73 -12.85
C ASP A 92 -4.42 -10.86 -13.87
N GLY A 93 -4.12 -10.57 -15.14
CA GLY A 93 -5.09 -10.70 -16.25
C GLY A 93 -6.06 -9.51 -16.37
N ILE A 94 -7.10 -9.71 -17.19
CA ILE A 94 -8.13 -8.71 -17.49
C ILE A 94 -9.38 -9.05 -16.69
N HIS A 95 -9.81 -8.14 -15.84
CA HIS A 95 -11.03 -8.31 -15.06
C HIS A 95 -12.29 -8.06 -15.92
N GLU A 96 -13.37 -8.83 -15.72
CA GLU A 96 -14.61 -8.70 -16.48
C GLU A 96 -15.35 -7.41 -16.18
N ASP A 97 -15.34 -6.96 -14.90
CA ASP A 97 -16.02 -5.73 -14.48
C ASP A 97 -15.28 -4.47 -14.98
N GLN A 98 -16.01 -3.61 -15.69
CA GLN A 98 -15.50 -2.37 -16.25
C GLN A 98 -15.02 -1.38 -15.18
N ASN A 99 -15.69 -1.32 -14.02
CA ASN A 99 -15.28 -0.42 -12.93
C ASN A 99 -13.96 -0.85 -12.31
N VAL A 100 -13.73 -2.16 -12.18
CA VAL A 100 -12.45 -2.70 -11.72
C VAL A 100 -11.34 -2.36 -12.73
N ARG A 101 -11.57 -2.51 -14.03
CA ARG A 101 -10.59 -2.12 -15.07
C ARG A 101 -10.26 -0.63 -15.02
N LYS A 102 -11.27 0.23 -14.82
CA LYS A 102 -11.03 1.68 -14.66
C LYS A 102 -10.21 1.98 -13.41
N SER A 103 -10.48 1.33 -12.28
CA SER A 103 -9.72 1.49 -11.05
C SER A 103 -8.26 1.04 -11.20
N ILE A 104 -8.01 -0.05 -11.93
CA ILE A 104 -6.66 -0.52 -12.28
C ILE A 104 -5.94 0.53 -13.13
N SER A 105 -6.60 1.09 -14.16
CA SER A 105 -6.05 2.14 -15.00
C SER A 105 -5.68 3.39 -14.19
N GLN A 106 -6.53 3.81 -13.25
CA GLN A 106 -6.23 4.91 -12.33
C GLN A 106 -5.00 4.60 -11.47
N THR A 107 -4.89 3.37 -10.95
CA THR A 107 -3.74 2.94 -10.15
C THR A 107 -2.44 3.02 -10.95
N ILE A 108 -2.43 2.55 -12.19
CA ILE A 108 -1.26 2.63 -13.08
C ILE A 108 -0.86 4.10 -13.34
N SER A 109 -1.83 4.96 -13.59
CA SER A 109 -1.59 6.40 -13.75
C SER A 109 -0.96 7.02 -12.49
N GLU A 110 -1.45 6.67 -11.31
CA GLU A 110 -0.87 7.16 -10.05
C GLU A 110 0.53 6.59 -9.78
N ILE A 111 0.86 5.36 -10.22
CA ILE A 111 2.24 4.85 -10.17
C ILE A 111 3.20 5.79 -10.93
N LEU A 112 2.80 6.25 -12.11
CA LEU A 112 3.63 7.14 -12.92
C LEU A 112 3.78 8.53 -12.28
N ASN A 113 2.74 9.03 -11.62
CA ASN A 113 2.67 10.39 -11.08
C ASN A 113 3.16 10.52 -9.63
N SER A 114 3.36 9.43 -8.89
CA SER A 114 3.79 9.48 -7.49
C SER A 114 5.31 9.49 -7.34
N GLN A 115 5.82 10.20 -6.34
CA GLN A 115 7.25 10.29 -6.03
C GLN A 115 7.72 9.12 -5.16
N ILE A 116 6.84 8.64 -4.27
CA ILE A 116 7.11 7.51 -3.39
C ILE A 116 6.11 6.41 -3.71
N ILE A 117 6.59 5.18 -3.84
CA ILE A 117 5.75 4.00 -4.09
C ILE A 117 6.06 2.96 -3.03
N ILE A 118 5.06 2.63 -2.26
CA ILE A 118 5.06 1.55 -1.28
C ILE A 118 4.34 0.36 -1.90
N HIS A 119 5.08 -0.67 -2.26
CA HIS A 119 4.54 -1.90 -2.81
C HIS A 119 4.39 -2.93 -1.69
N ILE A 120 3.16 -3.30 -1.35
CA ILE A 120 2.87 -4.25 -0.27
C ILE A 120 2.64 -5.64 -0.85
N MET A 121 3.36 -6.61 -0.31
CA MET A 121 3.22 -8.04 -0.60
C MET A 121 2.86 -8.81 0.68
N ASP A 122 2.12 -9.90 0.54
CA ASP A 122 1.76 -10.78 1.65
C ASP A 122 2.84 -11.85 1.85
N GLY A 123 3.61 -11.76 2.94
CA GLY A 123 4.68 -12.72 3.24
C GLY A 123 4.18 -14.14 3.47
N ALA A 124 3.02 -14.29 4.10
CA ALA A 124 2.47 -15.61 4.40
C ALA A 124 1.82 -16.30 3.18
N ALA A 125 1.45 -15.53 2.15
CA ALA A 125 0.83 -16.08 0.95
C ALA A 125 1.84 -16.62 -0.07
N VAL A 126 3.12 -16.26 0.03
CA VAL A 126 4.15 -16.63 -0.96
C VAL A 126 4.35 -18.14 -1.07
N ILE A 127 4.15 -18.86 0.02
CA ILE A 127 4.35 -20.32 0.09
C ILE A 127 3.14 -21.07 -0.45
N LYS A 128 1.97 -20.46 -0.44
CA LYS A 128 0.75 -21.06 -0.98
C LYS A 128 0.79 -20.99 -2.50
N LYS A 129 0.85 -22.14 -3.16
CA LYS A 129 0.88 -22.26 -4.64
C LYS A 129 -0.48 -22.00 -5.31
N ASP A 130 -1.27 -21.08 -4.80
CA ASP A 130 -2.53 -20.69 -5.41
C ASP A 130 -2.37 -19.43 -6.28
N SER A 131 -3.40 -19.12 -7.08
CA SER A 131 -3.42 -17.97 -7.99
C SER A 131 -3.29 -16.62 -7.29
N LEU A 132 -3.48 -16.58 -5.97
CA LEU A 132 -3.34 -15.39 -5.13
C LEU A 132 -1.96 -15.29 -4.48
N SER A 133 -1.08 -16.30 -4.67
CA SER A 133 0.27 -16.30 -4.09
C SER A 133 1.10 -15.12 -4.60
N SER A 134 1.93 -14.57 -3.74
CA SER A 134 2.97 -13.60 -4.10
C SER A 134 4.34 -14.30 -4.17
N PRO A 135 5.28 -13.84 -5.00
CA PRO A 135 5.11 -12.80 -6.02
C PRO A 135 4.47 -13.37 -7.30
N SER A 136 3.60 -12.58 -7.90
CA SER A 136 2.93 -12.89 -9.16
C SER A 136 3.42 -11.98 -10.29
N GLU A 137 2.91 -12.17 -11.50
CA GLU A 137 3.24 -11.33 -12.66
C GLU A 137 2.97 -9.84 -12.38
N VAL A 138 1.85 -9.53 -11.71
CA VAL A 138 1.53 -8.14 -11.31
C VAL A 138 2.60 -7.55 -10.41
N ASP A 139 3.12 -8.29 -9.43
CA ASP A 139 4.17 -7.78 -8.53
C ASP A 139 5.46 -7.45 -9.31
N TYR A 140 5.83 -8.28 -10.30
CA TYR A 140 6.96 -7.99 -11.18
C TYR A 140 6.72 -6.76 -12.05
N GLN A 141 5.53 -6.59 -12.62
CA GLN A 141 5.18 -5.42 -13.43
C GLN A 141 5.20 -4.13 -12.61
N ILE A 142 4.64 -4.15 -11.38
CA ILE A 142 4.73 -3.01 -10.45
C ILE A 142 6.21 -2.67 -10.19
N SER A 143 7.02 -3.66 -9.85
CA SER A 143 8.44 -3.45 -9.59
C SER A 143 9.17 -2.86 -10.81
N LYS A 144 8.90 -3.38 -12.00
CA LYS A 144 9.49 -2.88 -13.27
C LYS A 144 9.14 -1.42 -13.52
N LEU A 145 7.88 -1.01 -13.29
CA LEU A 145 7.44 0.37 -13.46
C LEU A 145 8.00 1.32 -12.40
N ALA A 146 8.17 0.82 -11.17
CA ALA A 146 8.50 1.64 -10.01
C ALA A 146 10.02 1.73 -9.72
N ARG A 147 10.82 0.74 -10.14
CA ARG A 147 12.25 0.64 -9.78
C ARG A 147 13.12 1.83 -10.21
N SER A 148 12.71 2.57 -11.24
CA SER A 148 13.40 3.79 -11.68
C SER A 148 13.21 4.97 -10.72
N LYS A 149 12.26 4.87 -9.80
CA LYS A 149 11.95 5.91 -8.82
C LYS A 149 12.79 5.69 -7.56
N ARG A 150 13.49 6.73 -7.10
CA ARG A 150 14.27 6.67 -5.84
C ARG A 150 13.42 6.29 -4.62
N GLY A 151 12.15 6.69 -4.62
CA GLY A 151 11.20 6.42 -3.53
C GLY A 151 10.44 5.09 -3.68
N TYR A 152 11.03 4.04 -4.26
CA TYR A 152 10.39 2.72 -4.33
C TYR A 152 10.86 1.81 -3.20
N VAL A 153 9.89 1.16 -2.52
CA VAL A 153 10.13 0.18 -1.45
C VAL A 153 9.09 -0.94 -1.51
N ILE A 154 9.54 -2.15 -1.23
CA ILE A 154 8.68 -3.32 -1.04
C ILE A 154 8.47 -3.54 0.46
N LEU A 155 7.22 -3.59 0.90
CA LEU A 155 6.85 -3.97 2.26
C LEU A 155 6.32 -5.40 2.24
N VAL A 156 7.00 -6.31 2.92
CA VAL A 156 6.50 -7.67 3.14
C VAL A 156 5.67 -7.67 4.40
N ASN A 157 4.35 -7.72 4.21
CA ASN A 157 3.36 -7.62 5.29
C ASN A 157 2.97 -8.99 5.85
N LYS A 158 2.25 -8.96 6.95
CA LYS A 158 1.75 -10.11 7.71
C LYS A 158 2.85 -10.93 8.38
N MET A 159 3.95 -10.24 8.77
CA MET A 159 5.06 -10.87 9.50
C MET A 159 4.71 -11.36 10.91
N ASP A 160 3.44 -11.24 11.29
CA ASP A 160 2.83 -11.83 12.48
C ASP A 160 2.26 -13.23 12.24
N LEU A 161 2.17 -13.67 10.99
CA LEU A 161 1.64 -14.98 10.62
C LEU A 161 2.76 -16.02 10.47
N PRO A 162 2.43 -17.31 10.68
CA PRO A 162 3.31 -18.42 10.31
C PRO A 162 3.75 -18.32 8.83
N ASP A 163 4.90 -18.87 8.51
CA ASP A 163 5.45 -18.95 7.15
C ASP A 163 5.88 -17.62 6.54
N ALA A 164 5.55 -16.47 7.14
CA ALA A 164 5.89 -15.15 6.59
C ALA A 164 7.41 -14.91 6.50
N GLU A 165 8.21 -15.47 7.39
CA GLU A 165 9.68 -15.37 7.35
C GLU A 165 10.28 -16.11 6.14
N GLU A 166 9.71 -17.25 5.75
CA GLU A 166 10.11 -17.94 4.52
C GLU A 166 9.70 -17.17 3.28
N GLY A 167 8.47 -16.65 3.26
CA GLY A 167 8.02 -15.77 2.19
C GLY A 167 8.88 -14.50 2.04
N LEU A 168 9.36 -13.94 3.17
CA LEU A 168 10.29 -12.81 3.14
C LEU A 168 11.61 -13.17 2.45
N LYS A 169 12.17 -14.37 2.69
CA LYS A 169 13.39 -14.83 2.02
C LYS A 169 13.18 -14.93 0.52
N ILE A 170 12.08 -15.55 0.09
CA ILE A 170 11.71 -15.69 -1.34
C ILE A 170 11.56 -14.31 -2.01
N ILE A 171 10.86 -13.37 -1.36
CA ILE A 171 10.67 -12.02 -1.91
C ILE A 171 12.01 -11.29 -2.02
N LYS A 172 12.88 -11.36 -1.01
CA LYS A 172 14.21 -10.73 -1.06
C LYS A 172 15.07 -11.28 -2.19
N GLU A 173 15.02 -12.59 -2.44
CA GLU A 173 15.75 -13.23 -3.53
C GLU A 173 15.21 -12.78 -4.89
N LYS A 174 13.89 -12.86 -5.10
CA LYS A 174 13.26 -12.53 -6.38
C LYS A 174 13.31 -11.03 -6.72
N PHE A 175 13.32 -10.16 -5.73
CA PHE A 175 13.39 -8.70 -5.90
C PHE A 175 14.74 -8.14 -5.40
N HIS A 176 15.82 -8.89 -5.59
CA HIS A 176 17.16 -8.42 -5.22
C HIS A 176 17.47 -7.05 -5.85
N GLY A 177 18.19 -6.22 -5.13
CA GLY A 177 18.48 -4.84 -5.54
C GLY A 177 17.37 -3.81 -5.18
N ASN A 178 16.23 -4.26 -4.65
CA ASN A 178 15.21 -3.36 -4.11
C ASN A 178 15.31 -3.28 -2.58
N ILE A 179 14.84 -2.16 -2.02
CA ILE A 179 14.66 -2.04 -0.56
C ILE A 179 13.46 -2.87 -0.17
N VAL A 180 13.66 -3.84 0.74
CA VAL A 180 12.60 -4.73 1.25
C VAL A 180 12.54 -4.57 2.77
N ILE A 181 11.39 -4.15 3.28
CA ILE A 181 11.13 -3.95 4.72
C ILE A 181 10.06 -4.93 5.18
N PRO A 182 10.37 -5.84 6.13
CA PRO A 182 9.35 -6.71 6.73
C PRO A 182 8.49 -5.89 7.70
N ILE A 183 7.17 -6.04 7.58
CA ILE A 183 6.21 -5.33 8.43
C ILE A 183 5.08 -6.25 8.91
N SER A 184 4.41 -5.84 9.99
CA SER A 184 3.04 -6.25 10.29
C SER A 184 2.16 -5.02 10.41
N ALA A 185 1.22 -4.87 9.49
CA ALA A 185 0.27 -3.77 9.50
C ALA A 185 -0.61 -3.79 10.76
N ILE A 186 -0.84 -4.96 11.37
CA ILE A 186 -1.69 -5.11 12.56
C ILE A 186 -0.95 -4.69 13.83
N ASN A 187 0.27 -5.22 14.07
CA ASN A 187 1.02 -4.97 15.29
C ASN A 187 2.08 -3.85 15.16
N LYS A 188 2.11 -3.16 13.99
CA LYS A 188 2.99 -2.01 13.70
C LYS A 188 4.49 -2.33 13.68
N ARG A 189 4.88 -3.62 13.58
CA ARG A 189 6.27 -4.03 13.35
C ARG A 189 6.77 -3.39 12.05
N GLY A 190 8.01 -2.88 12.03
CA GLY A 190 8.66 -2.30 10.85
C GLY A 190 8.23 -0.85 10.50
N PHE A 191 7.31 -0.24 11.24
CA PHE A 191 6.80 1.11 10.92
C PHE A 191 7.85 2.22 11.14
N LYS A 192 8.81 2.01 12.03
CA LYS A 192 9.94 2.92 12.23
C LYS A 192 10.78 3.03 10.96
N GLU A 193 11.10 1.89 10.36
CA GLU A 193 11.86 1.77 9.12
C GLU A 193 11.12 2.42 7.96
N VAL A 194 9.82 2.15 7.82
CA VAL A 194 8.96 2.77 6.81
C VAL A 194 8.92 4.29 6.99
N LYS A 195 8.73 4.79 8.22
CA LYS A 195 8.77 6.23 8.50
C LYS A 195 10.09 6.86 8.07
N THR A 196 11.20 6.20 8.39
CA THR A 196 12.55 6.67 8.01
C THR A 196 12.69 6.71 6.49
N PHE A 197 12.27 5.66 5.79
CA PHE A 197 12.28 5.61 4.32
C PHE A 197 11.45 6.74 3.69
N VAL A 198 10.22 6.95 4.17
CA VAL A 198 9.35 8.01 3.66
C VAL A 198 9.97 9.39 3.94
N ALA A 199 10.47 9.62 5.16
CA ALA A 199 11.10 10.88 5.54
C ALA A 199 12.33 11.21 4.68
N TYR A 200 13.14 10.21 4.33
CA TYR A 200 14.32 10.37 3.48
C TYR A 200 13.96 10.76 2.05
N ASN A 201 12.83 10.30 1.53
CA ASN A 201 12.37 10.57 0.18
C ASN A 201 11.46 11.81 0.07
N LEU A 202 11.18 12.50 1.21
CA LEU A 202 10.47 13.78 1.26
C LEU A 202 11.42 14.97 1.11
#